data_ffd2493de4497bf9485f8f3824319f43
#
_entry.id   ffd2493de4497bf9485f8f3824319f43
#
_cell.length_a   1.000
_cell.length_b   1.000
_cell.length_c   1.000
_cell.angle_alpha   90.00
_cell.angle_beta   90.00
_cell.angle_gamma   90.00
#
_symmetry.space_group_name_H-M   'P 1'
#
loop_
_entity.id
_entity.type
_entity.pdbx_description
1 polymer ?
#
loop_
_entity_poly.entity_id
_entity_poly.type
_entity_poly.pdbx_seq_one_letter_code
_entity_poly.pdbx_strand_id
1 'polypeptide(L)'
;GNRPWQVQFWPDKKNLVGRQVEQLVNADKPIDAQSLGKASVVVRGLSAYEYILFDSKPDVATPEQKARYCPLLVAIGEHQKALAEEILKGWNSTDGMLSQMTKFPNQRYADSHEAIPDLLPAQVTALDTLKKKLGAPMGRQSKGIAQPLQAEAWRSHSSLKSLEASLKAAQAVWVGVDNQGLRGLLGKDQSALAQKIDDAY
;
A
#
# COMPACT_ATOMS: atom_id res chain seq x y z
N GLY A 1 4.74 -7.17 9.63
CA GLY A 1 5.31 -5.88 9.99
C GLY A 1 4.39 -4.73 9.65
N ASN A 2 4.66 -3.53 10.17
CA ASN A 2 3.82 -2.33 9.99
C ASN A 2 4.20 -1.45 8.77
N ARG A 3 5.10 -1.91 7.89
CA ARG A 3 5.55 -1.16 6.71
C ARG A 3 4.41 -0.69 5.78
N PRO A 4 3.40 -1.51 5.46
CA PRO A 4 2.27 -1.03 4.64
C PRO A 4 1.54 0.16 5.26
N TRP A 5 1.40 0.20 6.59
CA TRP A 5 0.78 1.31 7.32
C TRP A 5 1.59 2.60 7.27
N GLN A 6 2.91 2.50 7.08
CA GLN A 6 3.79 3.66 6.90
C GLN A 6 3.68 4.25 5.50
N VAL A 7 3.27 3.46 4.51
CA VAL A 7 3.02 3.95 3.13
C VAL A 7 1.62 4.54 3.02
N GLN A 8 0.62 3.81 3.49
CA GLN A 8 -0.78 4.20 3.36
C GLN A 8 -1.55 3.80 4.61
N PHE A 9 -2.10 4.78 5.31
CA PHE A 9 -2.95 4.53 6.47
C PHE A 9 -4.41 4.33 6.02
N TRP A 10 -4.87 3.09 6.06
CA TRP A 10 -6.24 2.71 5.72
C TRP A 10 -6.66 1.46 6.52
N PRO A 11 -7.90 1.35 7.01
CA PRO A 11 -9.00 2.32 6.91
C PRO A 11 -8.89 3.46 7.93
N ASP A 12 -9.30 4.66 7.55
CA ASP A 12 -9.40 5.83 8.43
C ASP A 12 -10.86 6.11 8.84
N LYS A 13 -11.38 5.27 9.74
CA LYS A 13 -12.80 5.30 10.14
C LYS A 13 -13.23 6.54 10.93
N LYS A 14 -12.27 7.27 11.51
CA LYS A 14 -12.53 8.39 12.44
C LYS A 14 -11.87 9.70 12.02
N ASN A 15 -11.48 9.81 10.77
CA ASN A 15 -10.70 10.94 10.26
C ASN A 15 -9.47 11.25 11.14
N LEU A 16 -8.73 10.20 11.53
CA LEU A 16 -7.51 10.33 12.32
C LEU A 16 -6.43 11.09 11.57
N VAL A 17 -6.32 10.87 10.25
CA VAL A 17 -5.34 11.54 9.39
C VAL A 17 -5.50 13.05 9.47
N GLY A 18 -6.69 13.58 9.18
CA GLY A 18 -6.94 15.02 9.23
C GLY A 18 -6.67 15.60 10.63
N ARG A 19 -7.19 14.96 11.67
CA ARG A 19 -7.01 15.44 13.05
C ARG A 19 -5.54 15.47 13.48
N GLN A 20 -4.77 14.41 13.19
CA GLN A 20 -3.37 14.33 13.62
C GLN A 20 -2.45 15.20 12.78
N VAL A 21 -2.74 15.39 11.48
CA VAL A 21 -2.03 16.36 10.66
C VAL A 21 -2.22 17.78 11.24
N GLU A 22 -3.46 18.16 11.55
CA GLU A 22 -3.75 19.47 12.14
C GLU A 22 -3.06 19.65 13.51
N GLN A 23 -3.08 18.64 14.36
CA GLN A 23 -2.38 18.67 15.65
C GLN A 23 -0.86 18.87 15.46
N LEU A 24 -0.26 18.16 14.50
CA LEU A 24 1.18 18.26 14.25
C LEU A 24 1.57 19.63 13.71
N VAL A 25 0.82 20.15 12.75
CA VAL A 25 1.09 21.48 12.13
C VAL A 25 0.86 22.60 13.13
N ASN A 26 -0.10 22.46 14.04
CA ASN A 26 -0.43 23.47 15.07
C ASN A 26 0.45 23.38 16.32
N ALA A 27 1.30 22.36 16.46
CA ALA A 27 2.08 22.15 17.67
C ALA A 27 3.26 23.13 17.84
N ASP A 28 3.49 24.01 16.88
CA ASP A 28 4.59 25.00 16.89
C ASP A 28 5.97 24.39 17.17
N LYS A 29 6.20 23.20 16.59
CA LYS A 29 7.45 22.45 16.67
C LYS A 29 8.04 22.27 15.28
N PRO A 30 9.37 22.21 15.14
CA PRO A 30 10.00 21.91 13.86
C PRO A 30 9.52 20.57 13.30
N ILE A 31 9.15 20.55 12.02
CA ILE A 31 8.75 19.36 11.29
C ILE A 31 9.84 19.03 10.27
N ASP A 32 10.51 17.92 10.47
CA ASP A 32 11.52 17.34 9.59
C ASP A 32 11.39 15.81 9.52
N ALA A 33 12.21 15.17 8.71
CA ALA A 33 12.19 13.73 8.57
C ALA A 33 12.48 12.99 9.88
N GLN A 34 13.34 13.53 10.74
CA GLN A 34 13.69 12.92 12.03
C GLN A 34 12.53 12.98 13.02
N SER A 35 11.89 14.15 13.17
CA SER A 35 10.72 14.32 14.04
C SER A 35 9.54 13.50 13.54
N LEU A 36 9.34 13.45 12.21
CA LEU A 36 8.30 12.63 11.59
C LEU A 36 8.52 11.13 11.81
N GLY A 37 9.77 10.66 11.81
CA GLY A 37 10.11 9.27 12.11
C GLY A 37 9.66 8.79 13.50
N LYS A 38 9.48 9.72 14.43
CA LYS A 38 8.97 9.46 15.80
C LYS A 38 7.47 9.72 15.95
N ALA A 39 6.84 10.33 14.96
CA ALA A 39 5.41 10.64 14.97
C ALA A 39 4.56 9.38 14.70
N SER A 40 3.25 9.52 14.83
CA SER A 40 2.30 8.46 14.49
C SER A 40 2.40 8.04 13.02
N VAL A 41 2.22 6.76 12.72
CA VAL A 41 2.13 6.24 11.33
C VAL A 41 1.04 6.95 10.52
N VAL A 42 0.02 7.48 11.18
CA VAL A 42 -1.12 8.19 10.57
C VAL A 42 -0.67 9.42 9.79
N VAL A 43 0.41 10.09 10.21
CA VAL A 43 0.90 11.34 9.59
C VAL A 43 2.12 11.15 8.69
N ARG A 44 2.63 9.92 8.53
CA ARG A 44 3.87 9.65 7.78
C ARG A 44 3.69 9.26 6.33
N GLY A 45 2.46 8.85 5.96
CA GLY A 45 2.19 8.19 4.70
C GLY A 45 1.46 9.05 3.68
N LEU A 46 1.12 8.40 2.57
CA LEU A 46 0.43 9.03 1.44
C LEU A 46 -0.97 9.55 1.82
N SER A 47 -1.63 8.96 2.82
CA SER A 47 -2.93 9.45 3.32
C SER A 47 -2.82 10.87 3.90
N ALA A 48 -1.75 11.16 4.66
CA ALA A 48 -1.50 12.49 5.18
C ALA A 48 -1.09 13.47 4.07
N TYR A 49 -0.30 13.01 3.10
CA TYR A 49 0.06 13.76 1.91
C TYR A 49 -1.18 14.17 1.11
N GLU A 50 -2.08 13.21 0.87
CA GLU A 50 -3.36 13.43 0.19
C GLU A 50 -4.24 14.43 0.94
N TYR A 51 -4.33 14.31 2.28
CA TYR A 51 -5.09 15.24 3.10
C TYR A 51 -4.63 16.69 2.88
N ILE A 52 -3.32 16.92 2.92
CA ILE A 52 -2.78 18.27 2.78
C ILE A 52 -3.05 18.87 1.39
N LEU A 53 -2.97 18.03 0.33
CA LEU A 53 -3.11 18.51 -1.04
C LEU A 53 -4.55 18.62 -1.54
N PHE A 54 -5.46 17.78 -1.03
CA PHE A 54 -6.79 17.63 -1.63
C PHE A 54 -7.95 17.91 -0.66
N ASP A 55 -7.70 17.98 0.65
CA ASP A 55 -8.75 18.38 1.58
C ASP A 55 -8.93 19.90 1.56
N SER A 56 -10.15 20.37 1.78
CA SER A 56 -10.48 21.80 1.74
C SER A 56 -9.91 22.59 2.92
N LYS A 57 -9.60 21.91 4.04
CA LYS A 57 -9.15 22.59 5.26
C LYS A 57 -7.74 23.14 5.19
N PRO A 58 -6.72 22.41 4.67
CA PRO A 58 -5.38 22.97 4.53
C PRO A 58 -5.31 24.14 3.56
N ASP A 59 -6.04 24.09 2.46
CA ASP A 59 -6.06 25.11 1.40
C ASP A 59 -4.67 25.68 1.07
N VAL A 60 -3.76 24.84 0.61
CA VAL A 60 -2.36 25.20 0.33
C VAL A 60 -2.19 26.12 -0.89
N ALA A 61 -3.26 26.69 -1.42
CA ALA A 61 -3.19 27.69 -2.47
C ALA A 61 -2.60 29.03 -1.98
N THR A 62 -2.80 29.37 -0.71
CA THR A 62 -2.30 30.63 -0.14
C THR A 62 -0.84 30.51 0.34
N PRO A 63 -0.03 31.61 0.30
CA PRO A 63 1.34 31.60 0.81
C PRO A 63 1.46 31.21 2.29
N GLU A 64 0.55 31.66 3.14
CA GLU A 64 0.52 31.33 4.56
C GLU A 64 0.32 29.83 4.79
N GLN A 65 -0.63 29.24 4.09
CA GLN A 65 -0.92 27.81 4.21
C GLN A 65 0.19 26.96 3.60
N LYS A 66 0.82 27.39 2.51
CA LYS A 66 2.03 26.74 1.98
C LYS A 66 3.14 26.72 3.04
N ALA A 67 3.45 27.85 3.63
CA ALA A 67 4.48 27.94 4.67
C ALA A 67 4.19 27.01 5.86
N ARG A 68 2.90 26.85 6.20
CA ARG A 68 2.44 26.02 7.30
C ARG A 68 2.52 24.51 7.03
N TYR A 69 2.12 24.06 5.84
CA TYR A 69 2.01 22.63 5.53
C TYR A 69 3.17 22.05 4.71
N CYS A 70 3.88 22.89 3.92
CA CYS A 70 4.99 22.40 3.11
C CYS A 70 6.10 21.68 3.89
N PRO A 71 6.50 22.11 5.09
CA PRO A 71 7.48 21.35 5.86
C PRO A 71 7.07 19.91 6.11
N LEU A 72 5.77 19.66 6.38
CA LEU A 72 5.25 18.30 6.56
C LEU A 72 5.22 17.52 5.24
N LEU A 73 4.85 18.14 4.12
CA LEU A 73 4.89 17.50 2.80
C LEU A 73 6.31 17.04 2.45
N VAL A 74 7.31 17.89 2.66
CA VAL A 74 8.72 17.55 2.43
C VAL A 74 9.15 16.41 3.34
N ALA A 75 8.85 16.47 4.63
CA ALA A 75 9.21 15.45 5.60
C ALA A 75 8.55 14.09 5.27
N ILE A 76 7.29 14.09 4.82
CA ILE A 76 6.62 12.85 4.35
C ILE A 76 7.34 12.30 3.12
N GLY A 77 7.68 13.14 2.14
CA GLY A 77 8.38 12.72 0.93
C GLY A 77 9.74 12.08 1.24
N GLU A 78 10.53 12.71 2.10
CA GLU A 78 11.82 12.17 2.57
C GLU A 78 11.65 10.85 3.32
N HIS A 79 10.66 10.75 4.19
CA HIS A 79 10.35 9.50 4.90
C HIS A 79 9.94 8.38 3.93
N GLN A 80 9.08 8.65 2.96
CA GLN A 80 8.67 7.67 1.96
C GLN A 80 9.84 7.23 1.07
N LYS A 81 10.72 8.17 0.70
CA LYS A 81 11.95 7.84 -0.03
C LYS A 81 12.83 6.89 0.77
N ALA A 82 13.13 7.24 2.03
CA ALA A 82 13.96 6.40 2.90
C ALA A 82 13.35 5.01 3.12
N LEU A 83 12.04 4.92 3.29
CA LEU A 83 11.32 3.64 3.41
C LEU A 83 11.43 2.80 2.13
N ALA A 84 11.29 3.42 0.96
CA ALA A 84 11.43 2.73 -0.32
C ALA A 84 12.86 2.22 -0.53
N GLU A 85 13.87 3.01 -0.18
CA GLU A 85 15.29 2.61 -0.25
C GLU A 85 15.58 1.43 0.70
N GLU A 86 15.04 1.45 1.92
CA GLU A 86 15.15 0.33 2.87
C GLU A 86 14.52 -0.96 2.30
N ILE A 87 13.32 -0.87 1.72
CA ILE A 87 12.64 -2.01 1.10
C ILE A 87 13.46 -2.53 -0.08
N LEU A 88 13.93 -1.65 -0.96
CA LEU A 88 14.72 -2.03 -2.12
C LEU A 88 16.05 -2.70 -1.71
N LYS A 89 16.71 -2.17 -0.70
CA LYS A 89 17.93 -2.77 -0.13
C LYS A 89 17.65 -4.16 0.45
N GLY A 90 16.57 -4.31 1.22
CA GLY A 90 16.17 -5.60 1.78
C GLY A 90 15.79 -6.63 0.71
N TRP A 91 15.29 -6.16 -0.43
CA TRP A 91 14.99 -7.01 -1.58
C TRP A 91 16.25 -7.45 -2.35
N ASN A 92 17.14 -6.51 -2.65
CA ASN A 92 18.28 -6.70 -3.56
C ASN A 92 19.61 -7.05 -2.88
N SER A 93 19.69 -7.05 -1.54
CA SER A 93 20.94 -7.42 -0.84
C SER A 93 21.33 -8.88 -1.12
N THR A 94 22.60 -9.23 -0.84
CA THR A 94 23.16 -10.57 -1.10
C THR A 94 22.29 -11.68 -0.52
N ASP A 95 21.77 -11.48 0.70
CA ASP A 95 20.84 -12.40 1.37
C ASP A 95 19.40 -11.86 1.36
N GLY A 96 19.09 -10.97 0.42
CA GLY A 96 17.78 -10.35 0.28
C GLY A 96 16.74 -11.29 -0.30
N MET A 97 15.49 -10.83 -0.33
CA MET A 97 14.35 -11.65 -0.73
C MET A 97 14.49 -12.20 -2.16
N LEU A 98 15.02 -11.39 -3.09
CA LEU A 98 15.25 -11.83 -4.47
C LEU A 98 16.25 -13.00 -4.51
N SER A 99 17.36 -12.92 -3.77
CA SER A 99 18.34 -13.99 -3.68
C SER A 99 17.75 -15.25 -3.05
N GLN A 100 16.99 -15.10 -1.96
CA GLN A 100 16.36 -16.23 -1.27
C GLN A 100 15.33 -16.97 -2.14
N MET A 101 14.61 -16.23 -3.01
CA MET A 101 13.61 -16.80 -3.91
C MET A 101 14.19 -17.39 -5.20
N THR A 102 15.45 -17.14 -5.52
CA THR A 102 16.06 -17.54 -6.81
C THR A 102 17.30 -18.38 -6.70
N LYS A 103 17.99 -18.38 -5.55
CA LYS A 103 19.25 -19.13 -5.33
C LYS A 103 19.09 -20.14 -4.21
N PHE A 104 19.14 -21.43 -4.55
CA PHE A 104 18.94 -22.55 -3.63
C PHE A 104 20.18 -23.44 -3.53
N PRO A 105 20.41 -24.12 -2.39
CA PRO A 105 19.71 -23.93 -1.13
C PRO A 105 20.14 -22.65 -0.42
N ASN A 106 19.29 -22.12 0.47
CA ASN A 106 19.60 -21.00 1.36
C ASN A 106 19.02 -21.23 2.76
N GLN A 107 19.22 -20.28 3.68
CA GLN A 107 18.74 -20.44 5.08
C GLN A 107 17.21 -20.54 5.22
N ARG A 108 16.47 -20.02 4.24
CA ARG A 108 15.01 -19.99 4.30
C ARG A 108 14.36 -21.12 3.50
N TYR A 109 14.95 -21.48 2.38
CA TYR A 109 14.39 -22.50 1.46
C TYR A 109 15.46 -23.47 0.99
N ALA A 110 15.13 -24.75 1.03
CA ALA A 110 15.97 -25.79 0.47
C ALA A 110 15.95 -25.76 -1.08
N ASP A 111 14.79 -25.48 -1.66
CA ASP A 111 14.57 -25.44 -3.11
C ASP A 111 13.38 -24.56 -3.49
N SER A 112 13.04 -24.51 -4.77
CA SER A 112 11.93 -23.76 -5.30
C SER A 112 10.55 -24.27 -4.84
N HIS A 113 10.42 -25.57 -4.52
CA HIS A 113 9.17 -26.16 -4.04
C HIS A 113 8.80 -25.64 -2.65
N GLU A 114 9.79 -25.24 -1.86
CA GLU A 114 9.55 -24.56 -0.59
C GLU A 114 9.31 -23.06 -0.75
N ALA A 115 9.95 -22.41 -1.73
CA ALA A 115 9.85 -20.97 -1.93
C ALA A 115 8.54 -20.53 -2.60
N ILE A 116 8.09 -21.24 -3.62
CA ILE A 116 6.89 -20.90 -4.41
C ILE A 116 5.62 -20.82 -3.55
N PRO A 117 5.33 -21.76 -2.63
CA PRO A 117 4.14 -21.68 -1.78
C PRO A 117 4.05 -20.40 -0.93
N ASP A 118 5.17 -19.75 -0.63
CA ASP A 118 5.15 -18.48 0.12
C ASP A 118 4.58 -17.30 -0.72
N LEU A 119 4.51 -17.42 -2.04
CA LEU A 119 3.89 -16.41 -2.91
C LEU A 119 2.36 -16.47 -2.88
N LEU A 120 1.77 -17.62 -2.69
CA LEU A 120 0.32 -17.82 -2.70
C LEU A 120 -0.40 -17.06 -1.59
N PRO A 121 0.03 -17.11 -0.31
CA PRO A 121 -0.58 -16.32 0.74
C PRO A 121 -0.48 -14.81 0.50
N ALA A 122 0.62 -14.33 -0.09
CA ALA A 122 0.77 -12.93 -0.46
C ALA A 122 -0.26 -12.52 -1.51
N GLN A 123 -0.45 -13.34 -2.54
CA GLN A 123 -1.44 -13.11 -3.61
C GLN A 123 -2.88 -13.13 -3.05
N VAL A 124 -3.23 -14.13 -2.27
CA VAL A 124 -4.55 -14.24 -1.64
C VAL A 124 -4.83 -13.06 -0.71
N THR A 125 -3.86 -12.67 0.12
CA THR A 125 -3.98 -11.50 1.02
C THR A 125 -4.16 -10.20 0.24
N ALA A 126 -3.44 -10.03 -0.88
CA ALA A 126 -3.59 -8.86 -1.74
C ALA A 126 -5.02 -8.75 -2.30
N LEU A 127 -5.55 -9.82 -2.86
CA LEU A 127 -6.92 -9.86 -3.41
C LEU A 127 -7.99 -9.68 -2.33
N ASP A 128 -7.82 -10.29 -1.16
CA ASP A 128 -8.73 -10.12 -0.03
C ASP A 128 -8.73 -8.68 0.52
N THR A 129 -7.57 -8.04 0.51
CA THR A 129 -7.44 -6.61 0.85
C THR A 129 -8.18 -5.73 -0.17
N LEU A 130 -8.06 -6.00 -1.47
CA LEU A 130 -8.80 -5.28 -2.51
C LEU A 130 -10.31 -5.42 -2.33
N LYS A 131 -10.79 -6.63 -2.05
CA LYS A 131 -12.20 -6.89 -1.73
C LYS A 131 -12.69 -6.06 -0.55
N LYS A 132 -11.86 -5.92 0.50
CA LYS A 132 -12.17 -5.09 1.67
C LYS A 132 -12.18 -3.60 1.32
N LYS A 133 -11.21 -3.13 0.55
CA LYS A 133 -11.10 -1.73 0.12
C LYS A 133 -12.28 -1.30 -0.76
N LEU A 134 -12.78 -2.19 -1.61
CA LEU A 134 -13.98 -1.96 -2.40
C LEU A 134 -15.25 -2.04 -1.54
N GLY A 135 -15.34 -3.02 -0.66
CA GLY A 135 -16.56 -3.30 0.10
C GLY A 135 -16.83 -2.33 1.24
N ALA A 136 -15.80 -1.79 1.88
CA ALA A 136 -15.96 -0.90 3.03
C ALA A 136 -16.76 0.38 2.70
N PRO A 137 -16.43 1.16 1.66
CA PRO A 137 -17.22 2.33 1.30
C PRO A 137 -18.62 2.00 0.81
N MET A 138 -18.84 0.80 0.28
CA MET A 138 -20.16 0.32 -0.16
C MET A 138 -21.04 -0.20 0.98
N GLY A 139 -20.55 -0.18 2.21
CA GLY A 139 -21.34 -0.57 3.37
C GLY A 139 -21.27 -2.04 3.76
N ARG A 140 -20.42 -2.86 3.14
CA ARG A 140 -20.31 -4.30 3.50
C ARG A 140 -20.00 -4.55 4.97
N GLN A 141 -19.27 -3.63 5.61
CA GLN A 141 -18.88 -3.72 7.02
C GLN A 141 -19.78 -2.89 7.94
N SER A 142 -20.79 -2.21 7.39
CA SER A 142 -21.70 -1.29 8.10
C SER A 142 -23.18 -1.58 7.81
N LYS A 143 -23.54 -2.86 7.76
CA LYS A 143 -24.93 -3.33 7.58
C LYS A 143 -25.64 -2.73 6.35
N GLY A 144 -24.91 -2.54 5.25
CA GLY A 144 -25.44 -1.96 4.02
C GLY A 144 -25.44 -0.42 3.99
N ILE A 145 -25.02 0.24 5.05
CA ILE A 145 -24.93 1.71 5.08
C ILE A 145 -23.64 2.15 4.37
N ALA A 146 -23.79 2.90 3.28
CA ALA A 146 -22.65 3.42 2.53
C ALA A 146 -21.74 4.30 3.39
N GLN A 147 -20.44 4.14 3.23
CA GLN A 147 -19.39 4.86 3.95
C GLN A 147 -18.37 5.46 2.97
N PRO A 148 -18.75 6.43 2.13
CA PRO A 148 -17.91 6.90 1.02
C PRO A 148 -16.56 7.48 1.50
N LEU A 149 -16.53 8.11 2.67
CA LEU A 149 -15.32 8.66 3.27
C LEU A 149 -14.36 7.58 3.83
N GLN A 150 -14.74 6.31 3.78
CA GLN A 150 -13.86 5.18 4.07
C GLN A 150 -13.22 4.59 2.81
N ALA A 151 -13.51 5.12 1.63
CA ALA A 151 -12.77 4.75 0.43
C ALA A 151 -11.30 5.18 0.56
N GLU A 152 -10.37 4.30 0.16
CA GLU A 152 -8.96 4.70 0.09
C GLU A 152 -8.80 5.80 -0.96
N ALA A 153 -7.98 6.81 -0.67
CA ALA A 153 -7.72 7.94 -1.59
C ALA A 153 -9.02 8.65 -2.08
N TRP A 154 -9.98 8.81 -1.19
CA TRP A 154 -11.27 9.43 -1.53
C TRP A 154 -11.16 10.93 -1.82
N ARG A 155 -10.23 11.65 -1.15
CA ARG A 155 -10.04 13.10 -1.32
C ARG A 155 -9.52 13.45 -2.70
N SER A 156 -8.60 12.64 -3.23
CA SER A 156 -8.04 12.80 -4.57
C SER A 156 -8.88 12.16 -5.68
N HIS A 157 -10.03 11.56 -5.33
CA HIS A 157 -10.88 10.80 -6.24
C HIS A 157 -10.15 9.66 -6.96
N SER A 158 -9.14 9.06 -6.31
CA SER A 158 -8.26 8.05 -6.91
C SER A 158 -8.56 6.62 -6.46
N SER A 159 -9.63 6.40 -5.70
CA SER A 159 -9.98 5.10 -5.11
C SER A 159 -10.04 3.97 -6.13
N LEU A 160 -10.82 4.13 -7.20
CA LEU A 160 -10.99 3.08 -8.21
C LEU A 160 -9.72 2.86 -9.02
N LYS A 161 -8.97 3.92 -9.34
CA LYS A 161 -7.67 3.81 -10.04
C LYS A 161 -6.65 3.03 -9.21
N SER A 162 -6.62 3.25 -7.91
CA SER A 162 -5.74 2.51 -6.98
C SER A 162 -6.12 1.04 -6.90
N LEU A 163 -7.43 0.73 -6.84
CA LEU A 163 -7.93 -0.65 -6.86
C LEU A 163 -7.60 -1.35 -8.17
N GLU A 164 -7.84 -0.71 -9.30
CA GLU A 164 -7.52 -1.23 -10.62
C GLU A 164 -6.02 -1.52 -10.78
N ALA A 165 -5.16 -0.57 -10.39
CA ALA A 165 -3.71 -0.75 -10.45
C ALA A 165 -3.24 -1.94 -9.58
N SER A 166 -3.82 -2.10 -8.39
CA SER A 166 -3.50 -3.21 -7.49
C SER A 166 -3.99 -4.55 -8.04
N LEU A 167 -5.18 -4.59 -8.67
CA LEU A 167 -5.70 -5.79 -9.32
C LEU A 167 -4.82 -6.20 -10.50
N LYS A 168 -4.42 -5.24 -11.34
CA LYS A 168 -3.49 -5.48 -12.46
C LYS A 168 -2.13 -5.99 -11.99
N ALA A 169 -1.62 -5.48 -10.86
CA ALA A 169 -0.39 -5.99 -10.26
C ALA A 169 -0.53 -7.46 -9.79
N ALA A 170 -1.66 -7.81 -9.18
CA ALA A 170 -1.97 -9.18 -8.80
C ALA A 170 -2.09 -10.09 -10.03
N GLN A 171 -2.77 -9.63 -11.08
CA GLN A 171 -2.87 -10.35 -12.36
C GLN A 171 -1.49 -10.57 -13.00
N ALA A 172 -0.60 -9.56 -12.93
CA ALA A 172 0.76 -9.68 -13.46
C ALA A 172 1.57 -10.77 -12.75
N VAL A 173 1.38 -11.00 -11.45
CA VAL A 173 2.00 -12.12 -10.72
C VAL A 173 1.39 -13.46 -11.14
N TRP A 174 0.10 -13.50 -11.42
CA TRP A 174 -0.59 -14.70 -11.91
C TRP A 174 -0.09 -15.12 -13.29
N VAL A 175 -0.07 -14.18 -14.24
CA VAL A 175 0.35 -14.43 -15.62
C VAL A 175 1.86 -14.55 -15.74
N GLY A 176 2.62 -13.67 -15.07
CA GLY A 176 4.07 -13.57 -15.14
C GLY A 176 4.59 -12.96 -16.44
N VAL A 177 5.90 -12.78 -16.51
CA VAL A 177 6.59 -12.39 -17.75
C VAL A 177 6.63 -13.61 -18.68
N ASP A 178 6.31 -13.43 -19.94
CA ASP A 178 6.27 -14.51 -20.95
C ASP A 178 5.43 -15.74 -20.50
N ASN A 179 4.33 -15.50 -19.79
CA ASN A 179 3.45 -16.52 -19.23
C ASN A 179 4.12 -17.46 -18.21
N GLN A 180 5.18 -17.02 -17.57
CA GLN A 180 5.91 -17.78 -16.54
C GLN A 180 5.50 -17.40 -15.10
N GLY A 181 4.27 -16.98 -14.90
CA GLY A 181 3.70 -16.70 -13.58
C GLY A 181 3.18 -17.92 -12.86
N LEU A 182 2.43 -17.70 -11.78
CA LEU A 182 1.82 -18.76 -10.97
C LEU A 182 0.90 -19.66 -11.79
N ARG A 183 0.25 -19.13 -12.82
CA ARG A 183 -0.56 -19.87 -13.75
C ARG A 183 0.19 -21.04 -14.41
N GLY A 184 1.44 -20.79 -14.78
CA GLY A 184 2.31 -21.78 -15.44
C GLY A 184 2.69 -22.98 -14.56
N LEU A 185 2.44 -22.90 -13.25
CA LEU A 185 2.68 -24.01 -12.30
C LEU A 185 1.53 -25.01 -12.29
N LEU A 186 0.37 -24.68 -12.84
CA LEU A 186 -0.77 -25.60 -12.94
C LEU A 186 -0.56 -26.57 -14.10
N GLY A 187 -0.74 -27.86 -13.82
CA GLY A 187 -0.66 -28.91 -14.82
C GLY A 187 -1.85 -28.89 -15.81
N LYS A 188 -1.74 -29.67 -16.88
CA LYS A 188 -2.81 -29.79 -17.90
C LYS A 188 -4.13 -30.30 -17.33
N ASP A 189 -4.08 -31.14 -16.31
CA ASP A 189 -5.21 -31.64 -15.55
C ASP A 189 -5.94 -30.56 -14.75
N GLN A 190 -5.30 -29.40 -14.52
CA GLN A 190 -5.82 -28.25 -13.80
C GLN A 190 -6.19 -27.07 -14.72
N SER A 191 -6.27 -27.31 -16.03
CA SER A 191 -6.58 -26.26 -17.03
C SER A 191 -7.93 -25.57 -16.78
N ALA A 192 -8.94 -26.30 -16.32
CA ALA A 192 -10.23 -25.72 -15.97
C ALA A 192 -10.14 -24.75 -14.78
N LEU A 193 -9.30 -25.05 -13.77
CA LEU A 193 -9.02 -24.14 -12.65
C LEU A 193 -8.27 -22.90 -13.13
N ALA A 194 -7.26 -23.08 -13.98
CA ALA A 194 -6.51 -21.97 -14.56
C ALA A 194 -7.44 -21.02 -15.33
N GLN A 195 -8.31 -21.56 -16.18
CA GLN A 195 -9.28 -20.75 -16.92
C GLN A 195 -10.26 -20.02 -16.01
N LYS A 196 -10.76 -20.67 -14.97
CA LYS A 196 -11.64 -20.03 -13.98
C LYS A 196 -10.98 -18.83 -13.27
N ILE A 197 -9.67 -18.91 -13.01
CA ILE A 197 -8.92 -17.82 -12.41
C ILE A 197 -8.68 -16.72 -13.45
N ASP A 198 -8.31 -17.06 -14.68
CA ASP A 198 -8.17 -16.10 -15.79
C ASP A 198 -9.46 -15.28 -16.00
N ASP A 199 -10.61 -15.95 -16.00
CA ASP A 199 -11.92 -15.31 -16.19
C ASP A 199 -12.33 -14.42 -15.00
N ALA A 200 -11.73 -14.62 -13.83
CA ALA A 200 -12.02 -13.84 -12.63
C ALA A 200 -11.21 -12.52 -12.55
N TYR A 201 -10.10 -12.42 -13.30
CA TYR A 201 -9.32 -11.18 -13.43
C TYR A 201 -9.88 -10.24 -14.50
#